data_7be4a699b3ce337210d154463e26afff
#
_entry.id   7be4a699b3ce337210d154463e26afff
#
_cell.length_a   1.000
_cell.length_b   1.000
_cell.length_c   1.000
_cell.angle_alpha   90.00
_cell.angle_beta   90.00
_cell.angle_gamma   90.00
#
_symmetry.space_group_name_H-M   'P 1'
#
loop_
_entity.id
_entity.type
_entity.pdbx_description
1 polymer ?
#
loop_
_entity_poly.entity_id
_entity_poly.type
_entity_poly.pdbx_seq_one_letter_code
_entity_poly.pdbx_strand_id
1 'polypeptide(L)'
;MVEIPTIYESMTSAEKEVADFLKSKGLFWEFEYPLYLMDDKFRPRIWTPDFFIPDLGVYIEVCGNPNNDYAFRRKVYKLEDALVIFVETYKETWKFFLTKRLQEIHEKRSEIMKRVH
;
A
#
# COMPACT_ATOMS: atom_id res chain seq x y z
N MET A 1 25.28 16.13 -19.78
CA MET A 1 24.82 15.86 -18.38
C MET A 1 23.76 14.75 -18.43
N VAL A 2 23.98 13.69 -17.70
CA VAL A 2 23.02 12.57 -17.66
C VAL A 2 22.01 12.85 -16.56
N GLU A 3 20.72 12.89 -16.91
CA GLU A 3 19.67 13.03 -15.94
C GLU A 3 19.52 11.73 -15.15
N ILE A 4 19.44 11.82 -13.83
CA ILE A 4 19.15 10.67 -12.99
C ILE A 4 17.62 10.46 -13.01
N PRO A 5 17.14 9.28 -13.48
CA PRO A 5 15.69 9.02 -13.48
C PRO A 5 15.12 9.12 -12.06
N THR A 6 13.98 9.76 -11.92
CA THR A 6 13.25 9.78 -10.66
C THR A 6 12.44 8.51 -10.53
N ILE A 7 12.09 8.13 -9.29
CA ILE A 7 11.25 6.98 -9.03
C ILE A 7 9.88 7.11 -9.73
N TYR A 8 9.41 8.34 -9.94
CA TYR A 8 8.15 8.61 -10.61
C TYR A 8 8.12 8.14 -12.07
N GLU A 9 9.28 8.09 -12.73
CA GLU A 9 9.36 7.65 -14.11
C GLU A 9 9.05 6.17 -14.28
N SER A 10 9.24 5.37 -13.24
CA SER A 10 8.90 3.94 -13.25
C SER A 10 7.45 3.66 -12.87
N MET A 11 6.69 4.66 -12.47
CA MET A 11 5.31 4.49 -12.03
C MET A 11 4.33 4.56 -13.19
N THR A 12 3.24 3.78 -13.07
CA THR A 12 2.07 3.95 -13.92
C THR A 12 1.37 5.27 -13.55
N SER A 13 0.44 5.72 -14.41
CA SER A 13 -0.33 6.93 -14.11
C SER A 13 -1.16 6.79 -12.83
N ALA A 14 -1.74 5.62 -12.58
CA ALA A 14 -2.49 5.34 -11.36
C ALA A 14 -1.59 5.41 -10.12
N GLU A 15 -0.39 4.84 -10.21
CA GLU A 15 0.59 4.90 -9.12
C GLU A 15 1.03 6.32 -8.83
N LYS A 16 1.23 7.14 -9.88
CA LYS A 16 1.58 8.57 -9.71
C LYS A 16 0.49 9.33 -8.98
N GLU A 17 -0.78 9.06 -9.29
CA GLU A 17 -1.90 9.69 -8.60
C GLU A 17 -1.90 9.38 -7.11
N VAL A 18 -1.66 8.11 -6.75
CA VAL A 18 -1.59 7.70 -5.34
C VAL A 18 -0.37 8.33 -4.65
N ALA A 19 0.79 8.32 -5.31
CA ALA A 19 2.00 8.93 -4.77
C ALA A 19 1.79 10.43 -4.47
N ASP A 20 1.20 11.16 -5.42
CA ASP A 20 0.91 12.58 -5.25
C ASP A 20 -0.07 12.82 -4.11
N PHE A 21 -1.08 11.97 -4.00
CA PHE A 21 -2.05 12.06 -2.90
C PHE A 21 -1.39 11.84 -1.54
N LEU A 22 -0.56 10.81 -1.41
CA LEU A 22 0.16 10.54 -0.16
C LEU A 22 1.09 11.69 0.21
N LYS A 23 1.79 12.25 -0.78
CA LYS A 23 2.65 13.42 -0.57
C LYS A 23 1.85 14.62 -0.10
N SER A 24 0.67 14.86 -0.67
CA SER A 24 -0.20 15.96 -0.28
C SER A 24 -0.68 15.84 1.17
N LYS A 25 -0.73 14.63 1.71
CA LYS A 25 -1.08 14.35 3.11
C LYS A 25 0.13 14.36 4.05
N GLY A 26 1.31 14.65 3.53
CA GLY A 26 2.53 14.68 4.33
C GLY A 26 3.02 13.30 4.77
N LEU A 27 2.60 12.25 4.06
CA LEU A 27 3.01 10.88 4.37
C LEU A 27 4.25 10.49 3.60
N PHE A 28 5.24 9.97 4.30
CA PHE A 28 6.42 9.39 3.68
C PHE A 28 6.07 7.98 3.20
N TRP A 29 6.55 7.62 2.00
CA TRP A 29 6.32 6.31 1.43
C TRP A 29 7.57 5.79 0.71
N GLU A 30 7.67 4.47 0.62
CA GLU A 30 8.67 3.78 -0.18
C GLU A 30 7.97 3.02 -1.29
N PHE A 31 8.54 3.07 -2.50
CA PHE A 31 7.94 2.44 -3.68
C PHE A 31 8.54 1.05 -3.89
N GLU A 32 7.64 0.05 -4.11
CA GLU A 32 8.03 -1.34 -4.36
C GLU A 32 8.91 -1.95 -3.26
N TYR A 33 8.56 -1.68 -2.00
CA TYR A 33 9.26 -2.24 -0.86
C TYR A 33 8.94 -3.73 -0.73
N PRO A 34 9.96 -4.63 -0.69
CA PRO A 34 9.70 -6.07 -0.70
C PRO A 34 9.04 -6.57 0.58
N LEU A 35 8.11 -7.49 0.40
CA LEU A 35 7.40 -8.17 1.48
C LEU A 35 7.62 -9.67 1.35
N TYR A 36 8.23 -10.28 2.37
CA TYR A 36 8.51 -11.71 2.43
C TYR A 36 7.34 -12.40 3.11
N LEU A 37 6.77 -13.41 2.45
CA LEU A 37 5.62 -14.12 3.00
C LEU A 37 5.56 -15.57 2.50
N MET A 38 4.69 -16.36 3.13
CA MET A 38 4.39 -17.72 2.72
C MET A 38 3.01 -17.74 2.06
N ASP A 39 2.88 -18.46 0.95
CA ASP A 39 1.58 -18.62 0.31
C ASP A 39 0.73 -19.68 1.02
N ASP A 40 -0.46 -19.96 0.47
CA ASP A 40 -1.40 -20.94 1.03
C ASP A 40 -0.91 -22.39 0.98
N LYS A 41 0.19 -22.64 0.26
CA LYS A 41 0.85 -23.96 0.17
C LYS A 41 2.19 -23.97 0.89
N PHE A 42 2.42 -23.00 1.77
CA PHE A 42 3.66 -22.84 2.56
C PHE A 42 4.91 -22.68 1.70
N ARG A 43 4.78 -22.09 0.50
CA ARG A 43 5.93 -21.79 -0.35
C ARG A 43 6.38 -20.34 -0.11
N PRO A 44 7.70 -20.10 0.07
CA PRO A 44 8.20 -18.73 0.24
C PRO A 44 7.92 -17.89 -1.00
N ARG A 45 7.49 -16.65 -0.78
CA ARG A 45 7.25 -15.67 -1.83
C ARG A 45 7.80 -14.33 -1.43
N ILE A 46 8.26 -13.57 -2.42
CA ILE A 46 8.65 -12.18 -2.25
C ILE A 46 7.75 -11.38 -3.18
N TRP A 47 6.87 -10.57 -2.60
CA TRP A 47 6.01 -9.66 -3.35
C TRP A 47 6.43 -8.22 -3.06
N THR A 48 6.20 -7.35 -4.04
CA THR A 48 6.52 -5.93 -3.92
C THR A 48 5.24 -5.11 -4.07
N PRO A 49 4.47 -4.93 -2.98
CA PRO A 49 3.34 -4.00 -3.02
C PRO A 49 3.80 -2.63 -3.49
N ASP A 50 2.93 -1.88 -4.14
CA ASP A 50 3.31 -0.63 -4.80
C ASP A 50 3.88 0.40 -3.83
N PHE A 51 3.30 0.54 -2.65
CA PHE A 51 3.77 1.50 -1.64
C PHE A 51 3.83 0.86 -0.26
N PHE A 52 4.79 1.31 0.53
CA PHE A 52 4.88 1.04 1.95
C PHE A 52 4.95 2.36 2.72
N ILE A 53 4.14 2.49 3.77
CA ILE A 53 4.14 3.68 4.63
C ILE A 53 4.75 3.29 5.99
N PRO A 54 6.05 3.60 6.21
CA PRO A 54 6.75 3.14 7.43
C PRO A 54 6.09 3.60 8.73
N ASP A 55 5.61 4.83 8.77
CA ASP A 55 5.00 5.40 9.98
C ASP A 55 3.76 4.62 10.44
N LEU A 56 3.06 3.96 9.53
CA LEU A 56 1.86 3.20 9.82
C LEU A 56 2.07 1.69 9.70
N GLY A 57 3.20 1.26 9.09
CA GLY A 57 3.47 -0.16 8.84
C GLY A 57 2.45 -0.78 7.89
N VAL A 58 1.93 -0.01 6.94
CA VAL A 58 0.91 -0.45 6.01
C VAL A 58 1.44 -0.43 4.59
N TYR A 59 1.02 -1.43 3.81
CA TYR A 59 1.31 -1.51 2.38
C TYR A 59 0.09 -1.07 1.58
N ILE A 60 0.33 -0.56 0.38
CA ILE A 60 -0.74 -0.17 -0.56
C ILE A 60 -0.50 -0.86 -1.89
N GLU A 61 -1.52 -1.56 -2.37
CA GLU A 61 -1.58 -2.09 -3.73
C GLU A 61 -2.51 -1.19 -4.55
N VAL A 62 -2.00 -0.67 -5.67
CA VAL A 62 -2.77 0.21 -6.54
C VAL A 62 -3.45 -0.63 -7.62
N CYS A 63 -4.77 -0.61 -7.63
CA CYS A 63 -5.59 -1.32 -8.61
C CYS A 63 -6.12 -0.30 -9.61
N GLY A 64 -5.41 -0.14 -10.71
CA GLY A 64 -5.78 0.83 -11.75
C GLY A 64 -6.71 0.26 -12.82
N ASN A 65 -6.92 -1.07 -12.84
CA ASN A 65 -7.72 -1.74 -13.84
C ASN A 65 -8.74 -2.68 -13.16
N PRO A 66 -10.07 -2.45 -13.38
CA PRO A 66 -11.11 -3.27 -12.75
C PRO A 66 -11.11 -4.73 -13.23
N ASN A 67 -10.44 -5.03 -14.35
CA ASN A 67 -10.37 -6.38 -14.90
C ASN A 67 -9.28 -7.25 -14.25
N ASN A 68 -8.40 -6.68 -13.45
CA ASN A 68 -7.36 -7.43 -12.76
C ASN A 68 -7.94 -8.13 -11.53
N ASP A 69 -7.55 -9.40 -11.34
CA ASP A 69 -8.01 -10.20 -10.20
C ASP A 69 -6.92 -10.20 -9.12
N TYR A 70 -7.27 -9.69 -7.95
CA TYR A 70 -6.39 -9.63 -6.79
C TYR A 70 -6.80 -10.61 -5.68
N ALA A 71 -7.74 -11.52 -5.96
CA ALA A 71 -8.29 -12.42 -4.93
C ALA A 71 -7.23 -13.29 -4.26
N PHE A 72 -6.31 -13.83 -5.04
CA PHE A 72 -5.22 -14.65 -4.50
C PHE A 72 -4.28 -13.83 -3.61
N ARG A 73 -3.90 -12.63 -4.04
CA ARG A 73 -3.05 -11.74 -3.24
C ARG A 73 -3.73 -11.35 -1.93
N ARG A 74 -5.01 -11.01 -1.98
CA ARG A 74 -5.79 -10.67 -0.77
C ARG A 74 -5.81 -11.84 0.22
N LYS A 75 -5.99 -13.06 -0.29
CA LYS A 75 -5.99 -14.28 0.53
C LYS A 75 -4.65 -14.47 1.26
N VAL A 76 -3.54 -14.38 0.52
CA VAL A 76 -2.21 -14.60 1.07
C VAL A 76 -1.84 -13.51 2.08
N TYR A 77 -2.11 -12.24 1.77
CA TYR A 77 -1.86 -11.15 2.71
C TYR A 77 -2.62 -11.36 4.02
N LYS A 78 -3.87 -11.80 3.94
CA LYS A 78 -4.69 -12.07 5.11
C LYS A 78 -4.13 -13.21 5.95
N LEU A 79 -3.69 -14.30 5.31
CA LEU A 79 -3.09 -15.44 5.99
C LEU A 79 -1.80 -15.07 6.73
N GLU A 80 -1.02 -14.15 6.18
CA GLU A 80 0.26 -13.71 6.73
C GLU A 80 0.12 -12.49 7.65
N ASP A 81 -1.10 -12.04 7.94
CA ASP A 81 -1.40 -10.85 8.73
C ASP A 81 -0.70 -9.59 8.19
N ALA A 82 -0.45 -9.55 6.89
CA ALA A 82 0.11 -8.36 6.24
C ALA A 82 -0.99 -7.33 6.05
N LEU A 83 -0.76 -6.13 6.57
CA LEU A 83 -1.72 -5.03 6.45
C LEU A 83 -1.54 -4.35 5.10
N VAL A 84 -2.41 -4.66 4.16
CA VAL A 84 -2.36 -4.15 2.79
C VAL A 84 -3.71 -3.52 2.43
N ILE A 85 -3.66 -2.27 1.96
CA ILE A 85 -4.85 -1.57 1.46
C ILE A 85 -4.84 -1.66 -0.07
N PHE A 86 -5.93 -2.16 -0.64
CA PHE A 86 -6.13 -2.18 -2.09
C PHE A 86 -6.88 -0.92 -2.50
N VAL A 87 -6.22 -0.07 -3.28
CA VAL A 87 -6.76 1.21 -3.72
C VAL A 87 -7.19 1.11 -5.17
N GLU A 88 -8.49 1.21 -5.39
CA GLU A 88 -9.10 1.09 -6.72
C GLU A 88 -9.24 2.48 -7.34
N THR A 89 -8.21 2.95 -8.04
CA THR A 89 -8.14 4.32 -8.56
C THR A 89 -9.15 4.62 -9.66
N TYR A 90 -9.75 3.60 -10.27
CA TYR A 90 -10.84 3.78 -11.24
C TYR A 90 -12.15 4.18 -10.57
N LYS A 91 -12.25 4.11 -9.24
CA LYS A 91 -13.43 4.57 -8.49
C LYS A 91 -13.22 6.03 -8.06
N GLU A 92 -14.21 6.87 -8.26
CA GLU A 92 -14.13 8.30 -7.92
C GLU A 92 -13.88 8.54 -6.43
N THR A 93 -14.30 7.62 -5.58
CA THR A 93 -14.21 7.73 -4.12
C THR A 93 -12.91 7.21 -3.53
N TRP A 94 -11.92 6.86 -4.34
CA TRP A 94 -10.72 6.18 -3.84
C TRP A 94 -9.92 7.02 -2.83
N LYS A 95 -9.88 8.34 -3.02
CA LYS A 95 -9.17 9.24 -2.09
C LYS A 95 -9.84 9.26 -0.72
N PHE A 96 -11.16 9.31 -0.71
CA PHE A 96 -11.94 9.26 0.53
C PHE A 96 -11.75 7.92 1.24
N PHE A 97 -11.85 6.83 0.50
CA PHE A 97 -11.64 5.48 1.02
C PHE A 97 -10.23 5.33 1.64
N LEU A 98 -9.19 5.75 0.92
CA LEU A 98 -7.82 5.63 1.39
C LEU A 98 -7.59 6.49 2.65
N THR A 99 -8.09 7.71 2.64
CA THR A 99 -7.99 8.59 3.80
C THR A 99 -8.63 7.95 5.04
N LYS A 100 -9.82 7.43 4.88
CA LYS A 100 -10.55 6.78 5.98
C LYS A 100 -9.80 5.58 6.53
N ARG A 101 -9.28 4.72 5.64
CA ARG A 101 -8.52 3.53 6.06
C ARG A 101 -7.24 3.90 6.79
N LEU A 102 -6.52 4.90 6.32
CA LEU A 102 -5.29 5.36 6.97
C LEU A 102 -5.59 5.96 8.34
N GLN A 103 -6.69 6.70 8.48
CA GLN A 103 -7.11 7.25 9.77
C GLN A 103 -7.47 6.15 10.76
N GLU A 104 -8.21 5.13 10.33
CA GLU A 104 -8.58 3.99 11.16
C GLU A 104 -7.33 3.26 11.69
N ILE A 105 -6.34 3.06 10.83
CA ILE A 105 -5.09 2.41 11.21
C ILE A 105 -4.32 3.26 12.21
N HIS A 106 -4.23 4.55 11.98
CA HIS A 106 -3.56 5.49 12.88
C HIS A 106 -4.21 5.50 14.26
N GLU A 107 -5.52 5.58 14.31
CA GLU A 107 -6.29 5.58 15.57
C GLU A 107 -6.10 4.29 16.35
N LYS A 108 -6.16 3.16 15.67
CA LYS A 108 -5.96 1.85 16.29
C LYS A 108 -4.57 1.71 16.89
N ARG A 109 -3.54 2.19 16.19
CA ARG A 109 -2.17 2.18 16.71
C ARG A 109 -2.00 3.10 17.90
N SER A 110 -2.62 4.28 17.87
CA SER A 110 -2.58 5.22 18.99
C SER A 110 -3.21 4.62 20.25
N GLU A 111 -4.30 3.87 20.11
CA GLU A 111 -4.91 3.15 21.23
C GLU A 111 -3.98 2.09 21.79
N ILE A 112 -3.32 1.31 20.95
CA ILE A 112 -2.37 0.29 21.38
C ILE A 112 -1.21 0.93 22.16
N MET A 113 -0.66 2.04 21.67
CA MET A 113 0.40 2.77 22.34
C MET A 113 -0.02 3.29 23.70
N LYS A 114 -1.26 3.77 23.84
CA LYS A 114 -1.81 4.23 25.11
C LYS A 114 -1.93 3.09 26.14
N ARG A 115 -2.23 1.87 25.69
CA ARG A 115 -2.32 0.70 26.57
C ARG A 115 -0.96 0.23 27.08
N VAL A 116 0.09 0.45 26.33
CA VAL A 116 1.46 0.04 26.68
C VAL A 116 2.11 1.02 27.66
N HIS A 117 1.67 2.25 27.62
CA HIS A 117 2.17 3.33 28.50
C HIS A 117 1.17 3.64 29.61
#